data_444f3419cb2e88f157b000f3aa8bfbba
#
_entry.id   444f3419cb2e88f157b000f3aa8bfbba
#
_cell.length_a   1.000
_cell.length_b   1.000
_cell.length_c   1.000
_cell.angle_alpha   90.00
_cell.angle_beta   90.00
_cell.angle_gamma   90.00
#
_symmetry.space_group_name_H-M   'P 1'
#
loop_
_entity.id
_entity.type
_entity.pdbx_description
1 polymer ?
#
loop_
_entity_poly.entity_id
_entity_poly.type
_entity_poly.pdbx_seq_one_letter_code
_entity_poly.pdbx_strand_id
1 'polypeptide(L)'
;MVKDTKEAVSSVEVQAKPLLSKDEIGTVVSSMDGPSPSALDVVIYSGKLHRGQFVEMDYSEGTMVCLVTDVIKSNRYFERVESVKEFESSAHKLFEQFPAHEWEFLVAKTRPLGVYFEKRIKRPTFPPSPGTKVRVASRDTLEKFLGFDLKEGLMLGEIEHHNVPVKLNLSRLFQKHLAVLAMSGAGKSHFVAVMLEELLLRKKEQGRIGVVVMDAHGX
;
A
#
# COMPACT_ATOMS: atom_id res chain seq x y z
N MET A 1 -59.87 -35.77 15.26
CA MET A 1 -58.70 -35.86 16.11
C MET A 1 -57.46 -35.62 15.25
N VAL A 2 -57.10 -34.35 15.08
CA VAL A 2 -55.95 -33.93 14.30
C VAL A 2 -55.02 -33.20 15.26
N LYS A 3 -53.86 -33.76 15.48
CA LYS A 3 -52.84 -33.16 16.35
C LYS A 3 -51.98 -32.15 15.58
N ASP A 4 -51.94 -30.96 16.12
CA ASP A 4 -51.03 -29.90 15.70
C ASP A 4 -49.57 -30.30 15.86
N THR A 5 -48.83 -30.18 14.77
CA THR A 5 -47.35 -30.22 14.86
C THR A 5 -46.85 -28.86 14.37
N LYS A 6 -46.69 -27.92 15.28
CA LYS A 6 -45.95 -26.69 15.04
C LYS A 6 -44.49 -27.04 15.33
N GLU A 7 -43.72 -27.31 14.30
CA GLU A 7 -42.25 -27.33 14.41
C GLU A 7 -41.73 -25.88 14.39
N ALA A 8 -41.05 -25.57 15.46
CA ALA A 8 -40.37 -24.27 15.61
C ALA A 8 -39.18 -24.20 14.69
N VAL A 9 -39.24 -23.29 13.73
CA VAL A 9 -38.07 -22.88 12.95
C VAL A 9 -37.24 -21.99 13.86
N SER A 10 -36.19 -22.55 14.47
CA SER A 10 -35.23 -21.74 15.19
C SER A 10 -34.39 -20.95 14.19
N SER A 11 -34.58 -19.64 14.19
CA SER A 11 -33.71 -18.71 13.49
C SER A 11 -32.30 -18.81 14.03
N VAL A 12 -31.41 -19.44 13.28
CA VAL A 12 -29.99 -19.41 13.55
C VAL A 12 -29.52 -18.02 13.13
N GLU A 13 -29.47 -17.10 14.07
CA GLU A 13 -28.73 -15.86 13.91
C GLU A 13 -27.23 -16.21 13.85
N VAL A 14 -26.71 -16.32 12.64
CA VAL A 14 -25.28 -16.36 12.44
C VAL A 14 -24.74 -14.96 12.71
N GLN A 15 -24.44 -14.69 13.95
CA GLN A 15 -23.62 -13.53 14.31
C GLN A 15 -22.21 -13.79 13.80
N ALA A 16 -21.98 -13.42 12.54
CA ALA A 16 -20.65 -13.36 11.98
C ALA A 16 -19.90 -12.19 12.66
N LYS A 17 -19.31 -12.47 13.81
CA LYS A 17 -18.35 -11.59 14.43
C LYS A 17 -17.12 -11.54 13.51
N PRO A 18 -16.79 -10.42 12.91
CA PRO A 18 -15.61 -10.38 12.05
C PRO A 18 -14.38 -10.61 12.94
N LEU A 19 -13.73 -11.73 12.74
CA LEU A 19 -12.41 -12.02 13.30
C LEU A 19 -11.38 -11.16 12.53
N LEU A 20 -11.42 -9.84 12.78
CA LEU A 20 -10.39 -8.94 12.30
C LEU A 20 -9.22 -9.03 13.27
N SER A 21 -8.09 -9.51 12.82
CA SER A 21 -6.85 -9.30 13.56
C SER A 21 -6.60 -7.79 13.63
N LYS A 22 -6.02 -7.31 14.72
CA LYS A 22 -5.80 -5.88 15.00
C LYS A 22 -5.07 -5.13 13.87
N ASP A 23 -4.41 -5.84 12.99
CA ASP A 23 -3.52 -5.26 11.97
C ASP A 23 -4.14 -5.24 10.55
N GLU A 24 -5.31 -5.87 10.37
CA GLU A 24 -5.97 -5.91 9.06
C GLU A 24 -6.69 -4.59 8.78
N ILE A 25 -6.38 -3.99 7.63
CA ILE A 25 -6.94 -2.69 7.22
C ILE A 25 -7.96 -2.80 6.10
N GLY A 26 -7.93 -3.89 5.36
CA GLY A 26 -8.79 -4.03 4.18
C GLY A 26 -8.80 -5.44 3.60
N THR A 27 -9.46 -5.57 2.46
CA THR A 27 -9.57 -6.84 1.74
C THR A 27 -9.53 -6.63 0.23
N VAL A 28 -8.91 -7.57 -0.48
CA VAL A 28 -8.90 -7.58 -1.95
C VAL A 28 -10.32 -7.81 -2.45
N VAL A 29 -10.76 -6.99 -3.40
CA VAL A 29 -12.09 -7.11 -3.99
C VAL A 29 -12.04 -7.43 -5.48
N SER A 30 -13.12 -8.02 -5.97
CA SER A 30 -13.33 -8.24 -7.39
C SER A 30 -14.04 -7.01 -7.97
N SER A 31 -13.29 -6.10 -8.58
CA SER A 31 -13.85 -4.99 -9.36
C SER A 31 -14.23 -5.48 -10.77
N MET A 32 -14.68 -4.58 -11.64
CA MET A 32 -15.08 -4.95 -13.01
C MET A 32 -13.97 -5.67 -13.78
N ASP A 33 -12.72 -5.27 -13.55
CA ASP A 33 -11.55 -5.88 -14.20
C ASP A 33 -10.97 -7.05 -13.41
N GLY A 34 -11.49 -7.31 -12.21
CA GLY A 34 -11.01 -8.36 -11.30
C GLY A 34 -9.59 -8.10 -10.75
N PRO A 35 -9.17 -8.85 -9.74
CA PRO A 35 -7.77 -8.79 -9.33
C PRO A 35 -6.88 -9.42 -10.38
N SER A 36 -5.74 -8.79 -10.69
CA SER A 36 -4.76 -9.27 -11.64
C SER A 36 -3.37 -9.30 -11.02
N PRO A 37 -2.39 -10.00 -11.63
CA PRO A 37 -1.01 -9.96 -11.12
C PRO A 37 -0.36 -8.57 -11.19
N SER A 38 -0.95 -7.63 -11.90
CA SER A 38 -0.41 -6.28 -12.09
C SER A 38 -1.21 -5.17 -11.39
N ALA A 39 -2.44 -5.45 -10.99
CA ALA A 39 -3.31 -4.45 -10.34
C ALA A 39 -4.34 -5.12 -9.44
N LEU A 40 -4.53 -4.55 -8.25
CA LEU A 40 -5.51 -5.04 -7.28
C LEU A 40 -6.27 -3.86 -6.69
N ASP A 41 -7.57 -4.05 -6.50
CA ASP A 41 -8.39 -3.12 -5.75
C ASP A 41 -8.61 -3.68 -4.32
N VAL A 42 -8.41 -2.82 -3.33
CA VAL A 42 -8.54 -3.17 -1.91
C VAL A 42 -9.55 -2.24 -1.26
N VAL A 43 -10.63 -2.79 -0.75
CA VAL A 43 -11.57 -2.00 0.07
C VAL A 43 -10.97 -1.86 1.47
N ILE A 44 -10.91 -0.62 1.94
CA ILE A 44 -10.36 -0.25 3.25
C ILE A 44 -11.53 -0.06 4.22
N TYR A 45 -11.52 -0.77 5.32
CA TYR A 45 -12.54 -0.68 6.36
C TYR A 45 -11.98 -0.24 7.72
N SER A 46 -10.67 -0.12 7.84
CA SER A 46 -10.02 0.32 9.08
C SER A 46 -8.79 1.17 8.77
N GLY A 47 -8.64 2.27 9.49
CA GLY A 47 -7.48 3.13 9.38
C GLY A 47 -7.51 4.05 8.16
N LYS A 48 -6.37 4.67 7.93
CA LYS A 48 -6.11 5.54 6.77
C LYS A 48 -4.97 4.96 5.95
N LEU A 49 -5.12 4.98 4.65
CA LEU A 49 -4.09 4.54 3.72
C LEU A 49 -3.78 5.69 2.77
N HIS A 50 -2.52 5.89 2.49
CA HIS A 50 -2.04 7.00 1.64
C HIS A 50 -1.43 6.47 0.36
N ARG A 51 -1.54 7.26 -0.71
CA ARG A 51 -0.82 7.02 -1.95
C ARG A 51 0.69 6.98 -1.66
N GLY A 52 1.38 6.00 -2.21
CA GLY A 52 2.81 5.78 -1.96
C GLY A 52 3.11 4.82 -0.81
N GLN A 53 2.11 4.51 0.02
CA GLN A 53 2.26 3.53 1.09
C GLN A 53 2.39 2.10 0.54
N PHE A 54 3.04 1.25 1.31
CA PHE A 54 3.15 -0.18 1.00
C PHE A 54 2.16 -0.97 1.83
N VAL A 55 1.54 -1.95 1.20
CA VAL A 55 0.68 -2.93 1.88
C VAL A 55 1.21 -4.33 1.61
N GLU A 56 0.88 -5.25 2.52
CA GLU A 56 1.24 -6.65 2.39
C GLU A 56 0.03 -7.54 2.58
N MET A 57 0.10 -8.72 2.02
CA MET A 57 -0.92 -9.76 2.17
C MET A 57 -0.31 -11.14 2.06
N ASP A 58 -0.96 -12.11 2.69
CA ASP A 58 -0.54 -13.50 2.56
C ASP A 58 -0.87 -14.00 1.15
N TYR A 59 0.06 -14.71 0.58
CA TYR A 59 -0.04 -15.24 -0.77
C TYR A 59 0.47 -16.69 -0.77
N SER A 60 -0.01 -17.51 -1.69
CA SER A 60 0.31 -18.94 -1.74
C SER A 60 1.80 -19.26 -1.69
N GLU A 61 2.63 -18.39 -2.24
CA GLU A 61 4.09 -18.59 -2.33
C GLU A 61 4.88 -17.65 -1.40
N GLY A 62 4.25 -17.04 -0.41
CA GLY A 62 4.94 -16.13 0.52
C GLY A 62 4.14 -14.88 0.85
N THR A 63 4.80 -13.76 1.03
CA THR A 63 4.16 -12.47 1.32
C THR A 63 4.20 -11.59 0.07
N MET A 64 3.04 -11.24 -0.44
CA MET A 64 2.93 -10.28 -1.54
C MET A 64 3.01 -8.87 -0.99
N VAL A 65 3.88 -8.05 -1.59
CA VAL A 65 4.03 -6.62 -1.25
C VAL A 65 3.50 -5.81 -2.43
N CYS A 66 2.64 -4.84 -2.13
CA CYS A 66 2.03 -3.96 -3.13
C CYS A 66 2.25 -2.50 -2.77
N LEU A 67 2.35 -1.66 -3.80
CA LEU A 67 2.41 -0.21 -3.66
C LEU A 67 1.02 0.37 -3.89
N VAL A 68 0.57 1.23 -3.00
CA VAL A 68 -0.69 1.99 -3.17
C VAL A 68 -0.44 3.08 -4.21
N THR A 69 -1.11 2.97 -5.35
CA THR A 69 -0.97 3.93 -6.46
C THR A 69 -2.02 5.03 -6.39
N ASP A 70 -3.19 4.72 -5.82
CA ASP A 70 -4.25 5.72 -5.64
C ASP A 70 -5.19 5.29 -4.51
N VAL A 71 -5.90 6.25 -3.94
CA VAL A 71 -6.95 5.99 -2.94
C VAL A 71 -8.19 6.77 -3.37
N ILE A 72 -9.27 6.05 -3.62
CA ILE A 72 -10.52 6.60 -4.13
C ILE A 72 -11.60 6.43 -3.07
N LYS A 73 -12.29 7.52 -2.80
CA LYS A 73 -13.48 7.50 -1.96
C LYS A 73 -14.68 7.22 -2.85
N SER A 74 -15.39 6.16 -2.60
CA SER A 74 -16.55 5.75 -3.39
C SER A 74 -17.80 5.70 -2.51
N ASN A 75 -18.93 5.93 -3.11
CA ASN A 75 -20.23 5.83 -2.45
C ASN A 75 -21.19 5.16 -3.43
N ARG A 76 -21.76 4.07 -3.00
CA ARG A 76 -22.64 3.23 -3.83
C ARG A 76 -23.83 3.98 -4.43
N TYR A 77 -24.33 5.03 -3.75
CA TYR A 77 -25.44 5.83 -4.24
C TYR A 77 -25.05 6.74 -5.40
N PHE A 78 -23.80 7.18 -5.46
CA PHE A 78 -23.33 8.13 -6.47
C PHE A 78 -22.69 7.44 -7.68
N GLU A 79 -22.73 6.11 -7.75
CA GLU A 79 -22.16 5.36 -8.90
C GLU A 79 -23.04 5.42 -10.15
N ARG A 80 -24.33 5.67 -9.99
CA ARG A 80 -25.28 5.71 -11.12
C ARG A 80 -25.84 7.11 -11.31
N VAL A 81 -25.79 7.62 -12.53
CA VAL A 81 -26.29 8.95 -12.89
C VAL A 81 -27.78 9.09 -12.58
N GLU A 82 -28.56 8.02 -12.80
CA GLU A 82 -30.00 7.98 -12.52
C GLU A 82 -30.25 8.17 -11.01
N SER A 83 -29.49 7.49 -10.18
CA SER A 83 -29.62 7.61 -8.71
C SER A 83 -29.28 9.02 -8.23
N VAL A 84 -28.30 9.67 -8.85
CA VAL A 84 -27.93 11.06 -8.52
C VAL A 84 -29.08 12.00 -8.90
N LYS A 85 -29.67 11.84 -10.08
CA LYS A 85 -30.82 12.68 -10.52
C LYS A 85 -32.04 12.52 -9.61
N GLU A 86 -32.38 11.30 -9.25
CA GLU A 86 -33.48 11.02 -8.31
C GLU A 86 -33.20 11.62 -6.93
N PHE A 87 -31.95 11.51 -6.47
CA PHE A 87 -31.52 12.05 -5.21
C PHE A 87 -31.59 13.58 -5.19
N GLU A 88 -31.10 14.24 -6.23
CA GLU A 88 -31.15 15.71 -6.35
C GLU A 88 -32.58 16.25 -6.50
N SER A 89 -33.46 15.54 -7.20
CA SER A 89 -34.83 15.95 -7.34
C SER A 89 -35.66 15.81 -6.05
N SER A 90 -35.22 14.95 -5.12
CA SER A 90 -35.87 14.74 -3.82
C SER A 90 -35.14 15.43 -2.65
N ALA A 91 -34.14 16.25 -2.96
CA ALA A 91 -33.03 16.60 -2.07
C ALA A 91 -33.33 17.50 -0.87
N HIS A 92 -34.52 18.09 -0.75
CA HIS A 92 -34.71 18.99 0.39
C HIS A 92 -35.16 18.33 1.71
N LYS A 93 -35.56 17.08 1.68
CA LYS A 93 -36.01 16.38 2.90
C LYS A 93 -35.24 15.09 3.24
N LEU A 94 -34.46 14.54 2.29
CA LEU A 94 -33.78 13.26 2.49
C LEU A 94 -32.38 13.42 3.10
N PHE A 95 -31.72 14.56 2.90
CA PHE A 95 -30.36 14.78 3.44
C PHE A 95 -30.29 14.74 4.97
N GLU A 96 -31.36 15.11 5.65
CA GLU A 96 -31.42 15.05 7.11
C GLU A 96 -31.75 13.66 7.67
N GLN A 97 -32.30 12.78 6.83
CA GLN A 97 -32.78 11.46 7.26
C GLN A 97 -31.95 10.29 6.71
N PHE A 98 -31.10 10.52 5.70
CA PHE A 98 -30.34 9.46 5.07
C PHE A 98 -28.87 9.61 5.41
N PRO A 99 -28.26 8.65 6.14
CA PRO A 99 -26.85 8.74 6.51
C PRO A 99 -25.97 8.36 5.30
N ALA A 100 -25.87 9.26 4.32
CA ALA A 100 -25.07 9.04 3.11
C ALA A 100 -23.59 8.71 3.45
N HIS A 101 -23.11 9.19 4.60
CA HIS A 101 -21.76 8.91 5.08
C HIS A 101 -21.54 7.45 5.48
N GLU A 102 -22.59 6.72 5.87
CA GLU A 102 -22.46 5.30 6.23
C GLU A 102 -22.18 4.38 5.04
N TRP A 103 -22.43 4.87 3.84
CA TRP A 103 -22.24 4.10 2.60
C TRP A 103 -20.97 4.50 1.85
N GLU A 104 -20.17 5.37 2.45
CA GLU A 104 -18.86 5.71 1.91
C GLU A 104 -17.84 4.61 2.24
N PHE A 105 -17.07 4.24 1.24
CA PHE A 105 -15.96 3.31 1.44
C PHE A 105 -14.74 3.78 0.65
N LEU A 106 -13.58 3.44 1.16
CA LEU A 106 -12.32 3.75 0.52
C LEU A 106 -11.86 2.53 -0.29
N VAL A 107 -11.47 2.78 -1.53
CA VAL A 107 -10.85 1.77 -2.39
C VAL A 107 -9.42 2.21 -2.68
N ALA A 108 -8.46 1.42 -2.25
CA ALA A 108 -7.07 1.61 -2.60
C ALA A 108 -6.76 0.83 -3.88
N LYS A 109 -6.28 1.52 -4.90
CA LYS A 109 -5.71 0.90 -6.09
C LYS A 109 -4.26 0.55 -5.77
N THR A 110 -3.90 -0.71 -5.93
CA THR A 110 -2.57 -1.18 -5.57
C THR A 110 -1.91 -1.92 -6.72
N ARG A 111 -0.60 -1.79 -6.79
CA ARG A 111 0.22 -2.48 -7.79
C ARG A 111 1.13 -3.48 -7.08
N PRO A 112 0.97 -4.78 -7.33
CA PRO A 112 1.90 -5.77 -6.80
C PRO A 112 3.33 -5.51 -7.29
N LEU A 113 4.27 -5.45 -6.36
CA LEU A 113 5.69 -5.27 -6.65
C LEU A 113 6.41 -6.61 -6.71
N GLY A 114 5.97 -7.57 -5.91
CA GLY A 114 6.56 -8.89 -5.86
C GLY A 114 6.05 -9.73 -4.70
N VAL A 115 6.46 -10.97 -4.71
CA VAL A 115 6.20 -11.92 -3.62
C VAL A 115 7.55 -12.26 -2.97
N TYR A 116 7.64 -12.03 -1.67
CA TYR A 116 8.84 -12.33 -0.89
C TYR A 116 8.72 -13.73 -0.30
N PHE A 117 9.66 -14.59 -0.64
CA PHE A 117 9.74 -15.95 -0.13
C PHE A 117 11.20 -16.40 -0.08
N GLU A 118 11.62 -16.95 1.04
CA GLU A 118 12.97 -17.49 1.25
C GLU A 118 14.10 -16.56 0.78
N LYS A 119 14.05 -15.29 1.17
CA LYS A 119 15.02 -14.25 0.82
C LYS A 119 15.12 -13.95 -0.69
N ARG A 120 14.11 -14.33 -1.45
CA ARG A 120 14.00 -14.04 -2.87
C ARG A 120 12.72 -13.27 -3.15
N ILE A 121 12.75 -12.45 -4.19
CA ILE A 121 11.57 -11.75 -4.69
C ILE A 121 11.24 -12.35 -6.05
N LYS A 122 10.00 -12.79 -6.20
CA LYS A 122 9.46 -13.29 -7.47
C LYS A 122 8.36 -12.36 -7.95
N ARG A 123 8.15 -12.27 -9.24
CA ARG A 123 6.99 -11.59 -9.80
C ARG A 123 5.76 -12.46 -9.57
N PRO A 124 4.64 -11.89 -9.12
CA PRO A 124 3.40 -12.65 -9.04
C PRO A 124 2.92 -12.99 -10.47
N THR A 125 2.58 -14.24 -10.69
CA THR A 125 2.08 -14.72 -11.97
C THR A 125 0.58 -15.00 -11.94
N PHE A 126 -0.01 -14.98 -10.74
CA PHE A 126 -1.42 -15.24 -10.51
C PHE A 126 -1.97 -14.21 -9.52
N PRO A 127 -3.21 -13.75 -9.64
CA PRO A 127 -3.76 -12.82 -8.68
C PRO A 127 -4.11 -13.49 -7.34
N PRO A 128 -4.07 -12.75 -6.22
CA PRO A 128 -4.63 -13.25 -4.98
C PRO A 128 -6.15 -13.37 -5.11
N SER A 129 -6.75 -14.24 -4.31
CA SER A 129 -8.20 -14.43 -4.31
C SER A 129 -8.92 -13.19 -3.76
N PRO A 130 -10.07 -12.81 -4.32
CA PRO A 130 -10.95 -11.86 -3.63
C PRO A 130 -11.23 -12.34 -2.21
N GLY A 131 -11.26 -11.41 -1.26
CA GLY A 131 -11.39 -11.73 0.16
C GLY A 131 -10.05 -11.83 0.89
N THR A 132 -8.92 -11.87 0.19
CA THR A 132 -7.59 -11.88 0.83
C THR A 132 -7.42 -10.65 1.70
N LYS A 133 -7.01 -10.84 2.95
CA LYS A 133 -6.82 -9.76 3.93
C LYS A 133 -5.54 -8.99 3.66
N VAL A 134 -5.63 -7.68 3.84
CA VAL A 134 -4.54 -6.74 3.54
C VAL A 134 -4.15 -6.00 4.81
N ARG A 135 -2.84 -5.87 5.04
CA ARG A 135 -2.24 -5.13 6.15
C ARG A 135 -1.32 -4.04 5.61
N VAL A 136 -1.08 -3.01 6.41
CA VAL A 136 0.04 -2.09 6.13
C VAL A 136 1.34 -2.90 6.20
N ALA A 137 2.22 -2.71 5.22
CA ALA A 137 3.47 -3.48 5.20
C ALA A 137 4.31 -3.17 6.45
N SER A 138 4.71 -4.23 7.12
CA SER A 138 5.50 -4.12 8.35
C SER A 138 6.93 -3.65 8.05
N ARG A 139 7.57 -3.05 9.05
CA ARG A 139 8.97 -2.64 8.94
C ARG A 139 9.86 -3.82 8.50
N ASP A 140 9.70 -4.97 9.14
CA ASP A 140 10.48 -6.18 8.85
C ASP A 140 10.31 -6.64 7.39
N THR A 141 9.06 -6.63 6.91
CA THR A 141 8.76 -6.97 5.51
C THR A 141 9.45 -5.99 4.55
N LEU A 142 9.34 -4.68 4.81
CA LEU A 142 9.92 -3.67 3.93
C LEU A 142 11.45 -3.73 3.91
N GLU A 143 12.10 -3.88 5.07
CA GLU A 143 13.56 -4.00 5.15
C GLU A 143 14.07 -5.20 4.34
N LYS A 144 13.40 -6.33 4.46
CA LYS A 144 13.76 -7.56 3.73
C LYS A 144 13.44 -7.47 2.25
N PHE A 145 12.23 -6.99 1.92
CA PHE A 145 11.75 -6.89 0.54
C PHE A 145 12.57 -5.89 -0.28
N LEU A 146 12.87 -4.73 0.29
CA LEU A 146 13.64 -3.70 -0.40
C LEU A 146 15.15 -3.95 -0.33
N GLY A 147 15.57 -4.89 0.50
CA GLY A 147 16.97 -5.31 0.59
C GLY A 147 17.88 -4.26 1.22
N PHE A 148 17.40 -3.59 2.25
CA PHE A 148 18.17 -2.57 2.95
C PHE A 148 19.35 -3.18 3.72
N ASP A 149 20.49 -2.51 3.68
CA ASP A 149 21.67 -2.86 4.43
C ASP A 149 21.66 -2.12 5.77
N LEU A 150 21.06 -2.73 6.77
CA LEU A 150 20.84 -2.09 8.06
C LEU A 150 22.13 -1.78 8.82
N LYS A 151 23.20 -2.52 8.54
CA LYS A 151 24.48 -2.36 9.25
C LYS A 151 25.35 -1.29 8.62
N GLU A 152 25.61 -1.41 7.33
CA GLU A 152 26.63 -0.60 6.63
C GLU A 152 26.04 0.24 5.49
N GLY A 153 24.73 0.19 5.30
CA GLY A 153 24.06 0.93 4.22
C GLY A 153 24.19 2.44 4.35
N LEU A 154 24.23 3.11 3.21
CA LEU A 154 24.18 4.58 3.12
C LEU A 154 22.78 5.05 3.47
N MET A 155 22.65 5.88 4.50
CA MET A 155 21.36 6.42 4.96
C MET A 155 20.95 7.56 4.05
N LEU A 156 19.81 7.43 3.36
CA LEU A 156 19.33 8.45 2.41
C LEU A 156 17.99 9.09 2.81
N GLY A 157 17.37 8.61 3.88
CA GLY A 157 16.09 9.12 4.33
C GLY A 157 15.21 8.03 4.92
N GLU A 158 13.91 8.23 4.88
CA GLU A 158 12.93 7.27 5.40
C GLU A 158 11.81 7.05 4.40
N ILE A 159 11.22 5.86 4.41
CA ILE A 159 10.01 5.58 3.61
C ILE A 159 8.84 6.35 4.22
N GLU A 160 8.23 7.20 3.41
CA GLU A 160 7.09 8.00 3.80
C GLU A 160 5.96 7.13 4.36
N HIS A 161 5.36 7.54 5.45
CA HIS A 161 4.26 6.86 6.17
C HIS A 161 4.63 5.53 6.85
N HIS A 162 5.88 5.06 6.75
CA HIS A 162 6.29 3.79 7.37
C HIS A 162 7.35 3.95 8.48
N ASN A 163 8.02 5.12 8.53
CA ASN A 163 9.13 5.37 9.47
C ASN A 163 10.22 4.30 9.38
N VAL A 164 10.49 3.84 8.17
CA VAL A 164 11.51 2.83 7.89
C VAL A 164 12.71 3.52 7.25
N PRO A 165 13.89 3.50 7.90
CA PRO A 165 15.08 4.15 7.34
C PRO A 165 15.56 3.45 6.07
N VAL A 166 15.81 4.23 5.03
CA VAL A 166 16.32 3.77 3.75
C VAL A 166 17.84 3.70 3.81
N LYS A 167 18.37 2.49 3.96
CA LYS A 167 19.81 2.22 4.03
C LYS A 167 20.23 1.37 2.83
N LEU A 168 20.78 2.01 1.82
CA LEU A 168 21.14 1.34 0.57
C LEU A 168 22.56 0.79 0.63
N ASN A 169 22.75 -0.43 0.16
CA ASN A 169 24.08 -1.05 0.10
C ASN A 169 24.97 -0.24 -0.85
N LEU A 170 26.08 0.23 -0.32
CA LEU A 170 27.00 1.15 -0.99
C LEU A 170 27.57 0.55 -2.29
N SER A 171 28.03 -0.70 -2.23
CA SER A 171 28.61 -1.38 -3.39
C SER A 171 27.60 -1.54 -4.52
N ARG A 172 26.38 -1.96 -4.20
CA ARG A 172 25.31 -2.11 -5.20
C ARG A 172 24.91 -0.77 -5.81
N LEU A 173 24.88 0.29 -4.99
CA LEU A 173 24.47 1.61 -5.44
C LEU A 173 25.49 2.22 -6.42
N PHE A 174 26.80 2.09 -6.12
CA PHE A 174 27.86 2.76 -6.88
C PHE A 174 28.71 1.83 -7.74
N GLN A 175 28.39 0.53 -7.79
CA GLN A 175 29.12 -0.43 -8.61
C GLN A 175 29.04 -0.11 -10.11
N LYS A 176 27.97 0.55 -10.53
CA LYS A 176 27.76 0.94 -11.92
C LYS A 176 27.41 2.43 -11.99
N HIS A 177 26.24 2.75 -12.49
CA HIS A 177 25.78 4.13 -12.68
C HIS A 177 24.55 4.40 -11.83
N LEU A 178 24.50 5.56 -11.23
CA LEU A 178 23.32 6.09 -10.54
C LEU A 178 22.88 7.36 -11.27
N ALA A 179 21.62 7.45 -11.65
CA ALA A 179 21.04 8.64 -12.21
C ALA A 179 19.99 9.22 -11.25
N VAL A 180 20.14 10.49 -10.91
CA VAL A 180 19.15 11.24 -10.12
C VAL A 180 18.35 12.12 -11.07
N LEU A 181 17.12 11.72 -11.34
CA LEU A 181 16.26 12.41 -12.32
C LEU A 181 15.10 13.08 -11.58
N ALA A 182 14.96 14.38 -11.79
CA ALA A 182 13.89 15.16 -11.17
C ALA A 182 13.63 16.44 -11.96
N MET A 183 12.40 16.92 -11.87
CA MET A 183 12.06 18.23 -12.42
C MET A 183 12.80 19.35 -11.71
N SER A 184 12.90 20.51 -12.34
CA SER A 184 13.47 21.69 -11.71
C SER A 184 12.69 22.04 -10.43
N GLY A 185 13.40 22.37 -9.36
CA GLY A 185 12.80 22.68 -8.06
C GLY A 185 12.39 21.48 -7.21
N ALA A 186 12.49 20.26 -7.72
CA ALA A 186 12.09 19.05 -6.98
C ALA A 186 13.09 18.57 -5.92
N GLY A 187 14.15 19.32 -5.65
CA GLY A 187 15.13 18.97 -4.61
C GLY A 187 16.28 18.08 -5.07
N LYS A 188 16.50 17.95 -6.38
CA LYS A 188 17.59 17.11 -6.93
C LYS A 188 18.97 17.45 -6.34
N SER A 189 19.34 18.73 -6.37
CA SER A 189 20.63 19.19 -5.84
C SER A 189 20.74 18.97 -4.32
N HIS A 190 19.65 19.18 -3.60
CA HIS A 190 19.60 18.91 -2.17
C HIS A 190 19.82 17.42 -1.88
N PHE A 191 19.14 16.54 -2.62
CA PHE A 191 19.34 15.08 -2.48
C PHE A 191 20.79 14.67 -2.75
N VAL A 192 21.42 15.23 -3.79
CA VAL A 192 22.81 14.95 -4.13
C VAL A 192 23.73 15.45 -3.00
N ALA A 193 23.48 16.65 -2.46
CA ALA A 193 24.25 17.19 -1.34
C ALA A 193 24.16 16.28 -0.09
N VAL A 194 22.96 15.84 0.28
CA VAL A 194 22.74 14.91 1.40
C VAL A 194 23.52 13.60 1.15
N MET A 195 23.42 13.07 -0.05
CA MET A 195 24.11 11.83 -0.42
C MET A 195 25.63 11.98 -0.30
N LEU A 196 26.18 13.10 -0.77
CA LEU A 196 27.63 13.40 -0.67
C LEU A 196 28.06 13.56 0.79
N GLU A 197 27.26 14.29 1.57
CA GLU A 197 27.51 14.46 3.01
C GLU A 197 27.56 13.11 3.73
N GLU A 198 26.61 12.25 3.51
CA GLU A 198 26.58 10.90 4.09
C GLU A 198 27.77 10.05 3.67
N LEU A 199 28.20 10.17 2.41
CA LEU A 199 29.39 9.47 1.91
C LEU A 199 30.69 9.96 2.60
N LEU A 200 30.80 11.27 2.78
CA LEU A 200 31.99 11.88 3.39
C LEU A 200 32.06 11.63 4.90
N LEU A 201 30.94 11.56 5.57
CA LEU A 201 30.86 11.30 7.02
C LEU A 201 31.06 9.83 7.39
N ARG A 202 31.10 8.92 6.42
CA ARG A 202 31.26 7.49 6.69
C ARG A 202 32.59 7.19 7.42
N LYS A 203 32.49 6.32 8.41
CA LYS A 203 33.66 5.82 9.12
C LYS A 203 34.47 4.87 8.22
N LYS A 204 35.75 4.77 8.48
CA LYS A 204 36.67 3.91 7.70
C LYS A 204 36.19 2.45 7.67
N GLU A 205 35.68 1.98 8.80
CA GLU A 205 35.18 0.60 8.98
C GLU A 205 33.93 0.31 8.13
N GLN A 206 33.17 1.34 7.79
CA GLN A 206 31.99 1.24 6.95
C GLN A 206 32.29 1.31 5.45
N GLY A 207 33.56 1.46 5.11
CA GLY A 207 34.03 1.66 3.74
C GLY A 207 33.89 3.11 3.29
N ARG A 208 35.05 3.69 2.93
CA ARG A 208 35.11 5.04 2.34
C ARG A 208 35.34 4.93 0.84
N ILE A 209 34.78 5.84 0.09
CA ILE A 209 35.00 5.94 -1.34
C ILE A 209 35.59 7.33 -1.68
N GLY A 210 36.43 7.39 -2.68
CA GLY A 210 36.87 8.66 -3.24
C GLY A 210 35.74 9.25 -4.12
N VAL A 211 35.47 10.54 -3.95
CA VAL A 211 34.43 11.23 -4.71
C VAL A 211 35.06 12.38 -5.47
N VAL A 212 34.82 12.46 -6.75
CA VAL A 212 35.18 13.62 -7.61
C VAL A 212 33.87 14.22 -8.12
N VAL A 213 33.67 15.51 -7.86
CA VAL A 213 32.50 16.25 -8.31
C VAL A 213 32.89 17.14 -9.50
N MET A 214 32.17 16.96 -10.59
CA MET A 214 32.28 17.83 -11.76
C MET A 214 30.94 18.52 -12.00
N ASP A 215 30.91 19.83 -11.76
CA ASP A 215 29.70 20.65 -11.93
C ASP A 215 29.94 21.65 -13.07
N ALA A 216 29.29 21.43 -14.20
CA ALA A 216 29.44 22.24 -15.39
C ALA A 216 28.81 23.64 -15.25
N HIS A 217 27.92 23.85 -14.30
CA HIS A 217 27.18 25.10 -14.14
C HIS A 217 27.43 25.80 -12.80
N GLY A 218 28.13 25.19 -11.89
CA GLY A 218 28.53 25.80 -10.64
C GLY A 218 27.41 26.21 -9.70
N UNK A 219 26.61 25.48 -9.79
CA UNK A 219 25.52 25.75 -9.03
C UNK A 219 25.44 25.62 -7.74
#